data_02ddbd9830543b902c90c23f1148f6a6
#
_entry.id   02ddbd9830543b902c90c23f1148f6a6
#
_cell.length_a   1.000
_cell.length_b   1.000
_cell.length_c   1.000
_cell.angle_alpha   90.00
_cell.angle_beta   90.00
_cell.angle_gamma   90.00
#
_symmetry.space_group_name_H-M   'P 1'
#
loop_
_entity.id
_entity.type
_entity.pdbx_description
1 polymer ?
#
loop_
_entity_poly.entity_id
_entity_poly.type
_entity_poly.pdbx_seq_one_letter_code
_entity_poly.pdbx_strand_id
1 'polypeptide(L)'
;TEKQWGRSCKDLPAFIIKRLPVRMVYDNNYFNDKYQGIPIGGYNKLIEGLLSNVECVTGMNFFDEYRAKWRNIASKLVYTGALDEYFDYKLGRLDWRTVSFKTRVENVANYQGNAVVNYTSHEQRFTRVIEHKHFEMFGMDVYANPKTVVSEEYSTDRKSVV
;
A
#
# COMPACT_ATOMS: atom_id res chain seq x y z
N THR A 1 -14.03 2.00 -6.72
CA THR A 1 -13.00 2.37 -7.73
C THR A 1 -12.99 3.87 -7.98
N GLU A 2 -14.13 4.53 -8.25
CA GLU A 2 -14.19 5.96 -8.55
C GLU A 2 -13.59 6.85 -7.45
N LYS A 3 -13.91 6.60 -6.18
CA LYS A 3 -13.32 7.31 -5.04
C LYS A 3 -11.80 7.20 -4.98
N GLN A 4 -11.25 6.01 -5.25
CA GLN A 4 -9.81 5.77 -5.24
C GLN A 4 -9.10 6.49 -6.39
N TRP A 5 -9.72 6.51 -7.56
CA TRP A 5 -9.12 7.06 -8.78
C TRP A 5 -9.52 8.52 -9.05
N GLY A 6 -10.53 9.05 -8.36
CA GLY A 6 -11.06 10.40 -8.59
C GLY A 6 -11.62 10.62 -9.99
N ARG A 7 -11.98 9.54 -10.70
CA ARG A 7 -12.50 9.56 -12.08
C ARG A 7 -13.65 8.56 -12.20
N SER A 8 -14.54 8.79 -13.17
CA SER A 8 -15.57 7.82 -13.52
C SER A 8 -14.95 6.49 -13.97
N CYS A 9 -15.60 5.38 -13.63
CA CYS A 9 -15.16 4.05 -14.10
C CYS A 9 -15.12 3.94 -15.62
N LYS A 10 -15.93 4.72 -16.34
CA LYS A 10 -15.94 4.76 -17.82
C LYS A 10 -14.65 5.35 -18.40
N ASP A 11 -13.99 6.22 -17.65
CA ASP A 11 -12.77 6.91 -18.07
C ASP A 11 -11.49 6.17 -17.63
N LEU A 12 -11.66 5.02 -16.96
CA LEU A 12 -10.54 4.21 -16.49
C LEU A 12 -10.21 3.09 -17.48
N PRO A 13 -8.93 2.77 -17.67
CA PRO A 13 -8.53 1.60 -18.45
C PRO A 13 -9.17 0.32 -17.94
N ALA A 14 -9.65 -0.52 -18.86
CA ALA A 14 -10.40 -1.74 -18.51
C ALA A 14 -9.62 -2.70 -17.57
N PHE A 15 -8.30 -2.72 -17.62
CA PHE A 15 -7.49 -3.58 -16.76
C PHE A 15 -7.62 -3.23 -15.28
N ILE A 16 -7.90 -1.97 -14.93
CA ILE A 16 -8.13 -1.52 -13.56
C ILE A 16 -9.38 -2.18 -12.97
N ILE A 17 -10.43 -2.29 -13.79
CA ILE A 17 -11.70 -2.90 -13.37
C ILE A 17 -11.60 -4.44 -13.39
N LYS A 18 -10.92 -5.01 -14.38
CA LYS A 18 -10.76 -6.48 -14.52
C LYS A 18 -10.04 -7.15 -13.36
N ARG A 19 -9.27 -6.40 -12.57
CA ARG A 19 -8.61 -6.94 -11.37
C ARG A 19 -9.57 -7.29 -10.23
N LEU A 20 -10.80 -6.77 -10.25
CA LEU A 20 -11.80 -7.07 -9.23
C LEU A 20 -12.30 -8.51 -9.41
N PRO A 21 -12.27 -9.36 -8.37
CA PRO A 21 -12.72 -10.73 -8.48
C PRO A 21 -14.26 -10.78 -8.56
N VAL A 22 -14.79 -10.90 -9.77
CA VAL A 22 -16.21 -11.17 -9.99
C VAL A 22 -16.39 -12.68 -10.15
N ARG A 23 -17.09 -13.32 -9.23
CA ARG A 23 -17.33 -14.76 -9.22
C ARG A 23 -18.80 -15.05 -9.12
N MET A 24 -19.22 -16.16 -9.74
CA MET A 24 -20.62 -16.66 -9.69
C MET A 24 -20.76 -17.80 -8.67
N VAL A 25 -19.83 -17.91 -7.74
CA VAL A 25 -19.80 -18.90 -6.66
C VAL A 25 -19.53 -18.19 -5.32
N TYR A 26 -19.92 -18.83 -4.20
CA TYR A 26 -19.58 -18.36 -2.86
C TYR A 26 -18.09 -18.59 -2.58
N ASP A 27 -17.30 -17.53 -2.80
CA ASP A 27 -15.88 -17.50 -2.48
C ASP A 27 -15.51 -16.09 -2.03
N ASN A 28 -15.20 -15.95 -0.75
CA ASN A 28 -14.84 -14.66 -0.12
C ASN A 28 -13.37 -14.30 -0.29
N ASN A 29 -12.55 -15.16 -0.88
CA ASN A 29 -11.14 -14.84 -1.10
C ASN A 29 -11.02 -13.75 -2.15
N TYR A 30 -10.22 -12.72 -1.85
CA TYR A 30 -9.91 -11.70 -2.84
C TYR A 30 -8.96 -12.23 -3.93
N PHE A 31 -7.97 -13.02 -3.52
CA PHE A 31 -7.00 -13.66 -4.42
C PHE A 31 -7.29 -15.16 -4.55
N ASN A 32 -6.78 -15.77 -5.62
CA ASN A 32 -6.85 -17.21 -5.86
C ASN A 32 -5.59 -17.95 -5.36
N ASP A 33 -4.70 -17.26 -4.65
CA ASP A 33 -3.45 -17.83 -4.18
C ASP A 33 -3.71 -18.85 -3.08
N LYS A 34 -3.02 -19.98 -3.20
CA LYS A 34 -3.14 -21.12 -2.25
C LYS A 34 -2.69 -20.73 -0.84
N TYR A 35 -1.69 -19.86 -0.74
CA TYR A 35 -1.15 -19.39 0.53
C TYR A 35 -1.25 -17.88 0.59
N GLN A 36 -1.85 -17.39 1.64
CA GLN A 36 -2.05 -15.95 1.88
C GLN A 36 -1.80 -15.69 3.36
N GLY A 37 -1.15 -14.59 3.69
CA GLY A 37 -0.87 -14.25 5.08
C GLY A 37 -0.07 -12.97 5.21
N ILE A 38 0.14 -12.59 6.46
CA ILE A 38 1.01 -11.50 6.86
C ILE A 38 2.19 -12.13 7.62
N PRO A 39 3.45 -11.74 7.34
CA PRO A 39 4.60 -12.29 8.04
C PRO A 39 4.54 -12.04 9.54
N ILE A 40 4.71 -13.08 10.36
CA ILE A 40 4.81 -12.94 11.82
C ILE A 40 6.05 -12.11 12.15
N GLY A 41 5.86 -11.02 12.91
CA GLY A 41 6.89 -10.05 13.23
C GLY A 41 7.12 -8.98 12.17
N GLY A 42 6.23 -8.90 11.16
CA GLY A 42 6.17 -7.85 10.16
C GLY A 42 7.09 -8.06 8.95
N TYR A 43 6.93 -7.19 7.97
CA TYR A 43 7.64 -7.29 6.69
C TYR A 43 9.14 -7.03 6.80
N ASN A 44 9.61 -6.29 7.81
CA ASN A 44 11.04 -6.00 7.97
C ASN A 44 11.84 -7.31 8.13
N LYS A 45 11.37 -8.23 8.97
CA LYS A 45 12.04 -9.56 9.14
C LYS A 45 12.07 -10.37 7.84
N LEU A 46 11.02 -10.30 7.04
CA LEU A 46 11.00 -10.93 5.71
C LEU A 46 12.07 -10.32 4.79
N ILE A 47 12.14 -9.00 4.75
CA ILE A 47 13.13 -8.28 3.91
C ILE A 47 14.56 -8.54 4.41
N GLU A 48 14.80 -8.50 5.72
CA GLU A 48 16.10 -8.85 6.32
C GLU A 48 16.53 -10.28 5.93
N GLY A 49 15.59 -11.24 5.98
CA GLY A 49 15.86 -12.61 5.54
C GLY A 49 16.22 -12.70 4.05
N LEU A 50 15.51 -11.98 3.19
CA LEU A 50 15.79 -11.95 1.75
C LEU A 50 17.13 -11.28 1.43
N LEU A 51 17.56 -10.31 2.23
CA LEU A 51 18.81 -9.56 2.05
C LEU A 51 19.99 -10.12 2.83
N SER A 52 19.84 -11.23 3.54
CA SER A 52 20.86 -11.78 4.48
C SER A 52 22.25 -12.00 3.87
N ASN A 53 22.33 -12.24 2.56
CA ASN A 53 23.58 -12.47 1.83
C ASN A 53 23.83 -11.40 0.74
N VAL A 54 23.19 -10.24 0.87
CA VAL A 54 23.28 -9.15 -0.10
C VAL A 54 23.83 -7.93 0.60
N GLU A 55 24.84 -7.29 0.01
CA GLU A 55 25.28 -5.98 0.47
C GLU A 55 24.14 -4.96 0.28
N CYS A 56 23.71 -4.35 1.37
CA CYS A 56 22.63 -3.37 1.37
C CYS A 56 23.13 -2.03 1.89
N VAL A 57 23.09 -1.01 1.05
CA VAL A 57 23.50 0.35 1.41
C VAL A 57 22.25 1.22 1.45
N THR A 58 21.97 1.82 2.60
CA THR A 58 20.83 2.71 2.81
C THR A 58 21.25 4.18 2.81
N GLY A 59 20.28 5.08 2.69
CA GLY A 59 20.54 6.52 2.69
C GLY A 59 21.22 7.04 1.42
N MET A 60 21.22 6.24 0.33
CA MET A 60 21.87 6.58 -0.93
C MET A 60 20.80 6.92 -1.98
N ASN A 61 21.00 8.03 -2.67
CA ASN A 61 20.20 8.39 -3.81
C ASN A 61 20.90 7.92 -5.10
N PHE A 62 20.19 7.13 -5.90
CA PHE A 62 20.72 6.62 -7.16
C PHE A 62 21.23 7.72 -8.09
N PHE A 63 20.52 8.85 -8.18
CA PHE A 63 20.87 9.93 -9.12
C PHE A 63 22.12 10.69 -8.73
N ASP A 64 22.42 10.81 -7.43
CA ASP A 64 23.57 11.57 -6.95
C ASP A 64 24.87 10.80 -7.16
N GLU A 65 24.86 9.48 -6.92
CA GLU A 65 26.12 8.74 -6.88
C GLU A 65 26.23 7.61 -7.90
N TYR A 66 25.13 6.90 -8.19
CA TYR A 66 25.20 5.63 -8.93
C TYR A 66 24.80 5.72 -10.39
N ARG A 67 24.00 6.70 -10.77
CA ARG A 67 23.48 6.83 -12.14
C ARG A 67 24.58 6.83 -13.21
N ALA A 68 25.69 7.53 -12.96
CA ALA A 68 26.79 7.63 -13.93
C ALA A 68 27.73 6.41 -13.90
N LYS A 69 27.85 5.73 -12.76
CA LYS A 69 28.89 4.71 -12.54
C LYS A 69 28.39 3.28 -12.33
N TRP A 70 27.06 3.04 -12.31
CA TRP A 70 26.52 1.71 -12.00
C TRP A 70 27.04 0.60 -12.95
N ARG A 71 27.33 0.94 -14.24
CA ARG A 71 27.90 -0.02 -15.21
C ARG A 71 29.31 -0.50 -14.84
N ASN A 72 30.02 0.25 -14.04
CA ASN A 72 31.34 -0.15 -13.52
C ASN A 72 31.23 -1.04 -12.28
N ILE A 73 30.05 -1.11 -11.67
CA ILE A 73 29.77 -1.81 -10.41
C ILE A 73 29.02 -3.11 -10.67
N ALA A 74 28.07 -3.10 -11.62
CA ALA A 74 27.18 -4.22 -11.86
C ALA A 74 26.92 -4.46 -13.35
N SER A 75 26.69 -5.70 -13.73
CA SER A 75 26.32 -6.10 -15.09
C SER A 75 24.88 -5.80 -15.44
N LYS A 76 24.00 -5.67 -14.45
CA LYS A 76 22.57 -5.38 -14.60
C LYS A 76 22.12 -4.39 -13.55
N LEU A 77 21.17 -3.54 -13.91
CA LEU A 77 20.49 -2.61 -13.03
C LEU A 77 19.01 -2.97 -12.98
N VAL A 78 18.47 -3.14 -11.77
CA VAL A 78 17.04 -3.17 -11.53
C VAL A 78 16.69 -1.90 -10.77
N TYR A 79 16.05 -0.95 -11.44
CA TYR A 79 15.63 0.32 -10.86
C TYR A 79 14.14 0.27 -10.51
N THR A 80 13.82 0.43 -9.23
CA THR A 80 12.45 0.37 -8.69
C THR A 80 11.88 1.74 -8.29
N GLY A 81 12.61 2.81 -8.56
CA GLY A 81 12.16 4.19 -8.32
C GLY A 81 11.21 4.70 -9.42
N ALA A 82 10.98 6.01 -9.41
CA ALA A 82 10.09 6.66 -10.37
C ALA A 82 10.63 6.56 -11.80
N LEU A 83 9.86 5.93 -12.69
CA LEU A 83 10.29 5.68 -14.08
C LEU A 83 10.50 6.97 -14.85
N ASP A 84 9.63 7.94 -14.68
CA ASP A 84 9.72 9.25 -15.32
C ASP A 84 10.94 10.04 -14.86
N GLU A 85 11.33 9.94 -13.59
CA GLU A 85 12.54 10.52 -13.05
C GLU A 85 13.80 9.87 -13.64
N TYR A 86 13.80 8.54 -13.80
CA TYR A 86 14.92 7.82 -14.44
C TYR A 86 15.22 8.35 -15.85
N PHE A 87 14.19 8.74 -16.59
CA PHE A 87 14.30 9.33 -17.93
C PHE A 87 14.31 10.86 -17.94
N ASP A 88 14.61 11.52 -16.81
CA ASP A 88 14.69 12.98 -16.69
C ASP A 88 13.40 13.69 -17.12
N TYR A 89 12.25 13.03 -16.94
CA TYR A 89 10.93 13.55 -17.31
C TYR A 89 10.80 13.94 -18.81
N LYS A 90 11.60 13.36 -19.68
CA LYS A 90 11.63 13.70 -21.13
C LYS A 90 10.30 13.52 -21.84
N LEU A 91 9.46 12.60 -21.38
CA LEU A 91 8.12 12.33 -21.91
C LEU A 91 7.02 12.91 -21.01
N GLY A 92 7.37 13.81 -20.10
CA GLY A 92 6.48 14.36 -19.09
C GLY A 92 6.49 13.54 -17.79
N ARG A 93 5.70 14.00 -16.80
CA ARG A 93 5.56 13.35 -15.50
C ARG A 93 4.41 12.38 -15.51
N LEU A 94 4.59 11.23 -14.90
CA LEU A 94 3.50 10.29 -14.65
C LEU A 94 2.60 10.80 -13.53
N ASP A 95 1.30 10.62 -13.70
CA ASP A 95 0.32 10.93 -12.66
C ASP A 95 0.18 9.77 -11.68
N TRP A 96 0.03 10.09 -10.40
CA TRP A 96 -0.31 9.13 -9.35
C TRP A 96 -1.32 9.71 -8.37
N ARG A 97 -1.98 8.83 -7.66
CA ARG A 97 -2.84 9.18 -6.54
C ARG A 97 -2.08 8.98 -5.22
N THR A 98 -2.27 9.88 -4.30
CA THR A 98 -1.70 9.82 -2.95
C THR A 98 -2.75 9.25 -1.99
N VAL A 99 -2.28 8.47 -1.05
CA VAL A 99 -3.08 7.98 0.08
C VAL A 99 -2.62 8.70 1.34
N SER A 100 -3.57 9.27 2.07
CA SER A 100 -3.33 9.87 3.38
C SER A 100 -4.19 9.21 4.44
N PHE A 101 -3.72 9.22 5.69
CA PHE A 101 -4.41 8.59 6.81
C PHE A 101 -4.70 9.61 7.90
N LYS A 102 -5.91 9.52 8.47
CA LYS A 102 -6.24 10.18 9.72
C LYS A 102 -6.37 9.10 10.79
N THR A 103 -5.37 9.04 11.66
CA THR A 103 -5.29 8.03 12.72
C THR A 103 -5.71 8.64 14.04
N ARG A 104 -6.52 7.89 14.80
CA ARG A 104 -6.99 8.27 16.14
C ARG A 104 -7.09 7.05 17.06
N VAL A 105 -7.09 7.31 18.35
CA VAL A 105 -7.35 6.30 19.38
C VAL A 105 -8.82 6.42 19.80
N GLU A 106 -9.54 5.30 19.75
CA GLU A 106 -10.91 5.19 20.22
C GLU A 106 -10.97 4.51 21.60
N ASN A 107 -11.82 5.03 22.49
CA ASN A 107 -12.01 4.49 23.83
C ASN A 107 -13.05 3.35 23.84
N VAL A 108 -12.94 2.45 22.90
CA VAL A 108 -13.77 1.24 22.77
C VAL A 108 -12.87 0.04 22.48
N ALA A 109 -13.26 -1.12 23.00
CA ALA A 109 -12.47 -2.34 22.79
C ALA A 109 -12.52 -2.84 21.35
N ASN A 110 -13.60 -2.55 20.65
CA ASN A 110 -13.82 -2.96 19.26
C ASN A 110 -14.65 -1.87 18.58
N TYR A 111 -14.12 -1.29 17.52
CA TYR A 111 -14.76 -0.21 16.76
C TYR A 111 -15.65 -0.72 15.63
N GLN A 112 -15.16 -1.65 14.84
CA GLN A 112 -15.85 -2.14 13.63
C GLN A 112 -15.88 -3.66 13.49
N GLY A 113 -15.20 -4.41 14.35
CA GLY A 113 -15.22 -5.88 14.35
C GLY A 113 -14.40 -6.54 13.25
N ASN A 114 -13.66 -5.77 12.47
CA ASN A 114 -12.84 -6.26 11.36
C ASN A 114 -11.64 -5.35 11.14
N ALA A 115 -10.53 -5.92 10.63
CA ALA A 115 -9.32 -5.17 10.35
C ALA A 115 -9.54 -4.05 9.32
N VAL A 116 -10.32 -4.29 8.27
CA VAL A 116 -10.55 -3.32 7.19
C VAL A 116 -12.01 -3.35 6.73
N VAL A 117 -12.64 -2.19 6.72
CA VAL A 117 -13.97 -1.99 6.11
C VAL A 117 -13.86 -0.96 5.00
N ASN A 118 -14.29 -1.33 3.78
CA ASN A 118 -14.30 -0.44 2.63
C ASN A 118 -15.64 0.30 2.52
N TYR A 119 -15.58 1.61 2.30
CA TYR A 119 -16.73 2.49 2.14
C TYR A 119 -16.88 2.91 0.68
N THR A 120 -17.87 2.35 0.01
CA THR A 120 -18.09 2.57 -1.42
C THR A 120 -18.94 3.81 -1.71
N SER A 121 -19.80 4.24 -0.76
CA SER A 121 -20.63 5.43 -0.90
C SER A 121 -19.81 6.71 -1.03
N HIS A 122 -20.25 7.64 -1.87
CA HIS A 122 -19.67 8.98 -2.02
C HIS A 122 -20.00 9.90 -0.85
N GLU A 123 -20.95 9.57 0.01
CA GLU A 123 -21.29 10.32 1.22
C GLU A 123 -20.09 10.35 2.20
N GLN A 124 -19.33 9.25 2.26
CA GLN A 124 -18.11 9.16 3.04
C GLN A 124 -16.91 9.60 2.21
N ARG A 125 -16.11 10.52 2.72
CA ARG A 125 -14.92 11.01 2.01
C ARG A 125 -13.76 10.00 2.02
N PHE A 126 -13.62 9.21 3.10
CA PHE A 126 -12.60 8.16 3.19
C PHE A 126 -13.00 6.92 2.36
N THR A 127 -12.00 6.20 1.90
CA THR A 127 -12.16 4.99 1.08
C THR A 127 -12.30 3.74 1.92
N ARG A 128 -11.65 3.72 3.09
CA ARG A 128 -11.72 2.63 4.07
C ARG A 128 -11.41 3.10 5.48
N VAL A 129 -11.82 2.28 6.42
CA VAL A 129 -11.42 2.39 7.82
C VAL A 129 -10.63 1.14 8.19
N ILE A 130 -9.49 1.33 8.84
CA ILE A 130 -8.59 0.28 9.32
C ILE A 130 -8.62 0.29 10.83
N GLU A 131 -8.99 -0.83 11.45
CA GLU A 131 -8.86 -1.04 12.90
C GLU A 131 -7.68 -1.96 13.15
N HIS A 132 -6.58 -1.37 13.62
CA HIS A 132 -5.26 -2.02 13.61
C HIS A 132 -5.17 -3.25 14.51
N LYS A 133 -5.89 -3.29 15.62
CA LYS A 133 -5.84 -4.44 16.55
C LYS A 133 -6.30 -5.77 15.96
N HIS A 134 -7.11 -5.74 14.91
CA HIS A 134 -7.60 -6.96 14.26
C HIS A 134 -6.57 -7.64 13.34
N PHE A 135 -5.40 -7.05 13.18
CA PHE A 135 -4.28 -7.75 12.57
C PHE A 135 -3.57 -8.60 13.64
N GLU A 136 -3.62 -9.90 13.51
CA GLU A 136 -3.07 -10.87 14.49
C GLU A 136 -1.57 -10.67 14.80
N MET A 137 -0.86 -9.97 13.93
CA MET A 137 0.56 -9.66 14.09
C MET A 137 0.89 -8.87 15.37
N PHE A 138 -0.09 -8.21 15.99
CA PHE A 138 0.11 -7.43 17.22
C PHE A 138 -0.05 -8.24 18.51
N GLY A 139 -0.50 -9.49 18.40
CA GLY A 139 -0.65 -10.41 19.53
C GLY A 139 -1.91 -10.21 20.40
N MET A 140 -2.12 -11.13 21.33
CA MET A 140 -3.32 -11.18 22.16
C MET A 140 -3.41 -10.03 23.16
N ASP A 141 -2.29 -9.52 23.65
CA ASP A 141 -2.27 -8.41 24.61
C ASP A 141 -2.86 -7.13 24.00
N VAL A 142 -2.56 -6.89 22.71
CA VAL A 142 -3.14 -5.77 21.97
C VAL A 142 -4.63 -5.99 21.75
N TYR A 143 -5.04 -7.22 21.51
CA TYR A 143 -6.44 -7.58 21.31
C TYR A 143 -7.29 -7.32 22.57
N ALA A 144 -6.75 -7.62 23.75
CA ALA A 144 -7.40 -7.42 25.04
C ALA A 144 -7.45 -5.95 25.50
N ASN A 145 -6.76 -5.04 24.84
CA ASN A 145 -6.75 -3.62 25.21
C ASN A 145 -8.16 -3.01 25.09
N PRO A 146 -8.64 -2.26 26.12
CA PRO A 146 -9.96 -1.62 26.10
C PRO A 146 -10.06 -0.45 25.10
N LYS A 147 -8.94 -0.05 24.47
CA LYS A 147 -8.87 0.97 23.42
C LYS A 147 -8.44 0.36 22.12
N THR A 148 -8.76 1.02 21.02
CA THR A 148 -8.34 0.60 19.68
C THR A 148 -7.80 1.79 18.87
N VAL A 149 -6.92 1.50 17.94
CA VAL A 149 -6.40 2.48 16.98
C VAL A 149 -7.14 2.31 15.66
N VAL A 150 -7.67 3.40 15.15
CA VAL A 150 -8.45 3.45 13.92
C VAL A 150 -7.83 4.46 12.95
N SER A 151 -7.67 4.05 11.69
CA SER A 151 -7.19 4.93 10.62
C SER A 151 -8.23 5.03 9.50
N GLU A 152 -8.62 6.24 9.15
CA GLU A 152 -9.39 6.53 7.94
C GLU A 152 -8.44 6.81 6.77
N GLU A 153 -8.61 6.09 5.68
CA GLU A 153 -7.82 6.25 4.45
C GLU A 153 -8.51 7.18 3.48
N TYR A 154 -7.78 8.17 2.99
CA TYR A 154 -8.23 9.13 1.98
C TYR A 154 -7.39 9.02 0.72
N SER A 155 -8.05 8.93 -0.42
CA SER A 155 -7.41 9.03 -1.73
C SER A 155 -7.45 10.49 -2.20
N THR A 156 -6.30 11.07 -2.46
CA THR A 156 -6.18 12.48 -2.86
C THR A 156 -5.33 12.62 -4.13
N ASP A 157 -5.48 13.76 -4.79
CA ASP A 157 -4.62 14.10 -5.91
C ASP A 157 -3.21 14.51 -5.41
N ARG A 158 -2.23 14.40 -6.28
CA ARG A 158 -0.79 14.60 -6.04
C ARG A 158 -0.41 15.83 -5.21
N LYS A 159 -1.24 16.88 -5.17
CA LYS A 159 -0.90 18.19 -4.57
C LYS A 159 -0.93 18.24 -3.04
N SER A 160 -1.22 17.15 -2.36
CA SER A 160 -1.42 17.12 -0.90
C SER A 160 -0.38 16.29 -0.14
N VAL A 161 0.81 16.15 -0.65
CA VAL A 161 1.96 15.70 0.16
C VAL A 161 2.56 16.94 0.81
N VAL A 162 2.18 17.18 2.05
CA VAL A 162 2.86 18.09 2.96
C VAL A 162 3.79 17.27 3.82
#